data_06a3457755d6c9ee1e9ef7e89d1b7c70
#
_entry.id   06a3457755d6c9ee1e9ef7e89d1b7c70
#
_cell.length_a   1.000
_cell.length_b   1.000
_cell.length_c   1.000
_cell.angle_alpha   90.00
_cell.angle_beta   90.00
_cell.angle_gamma   90.00
#
_symmetry.space_group_name_H-M   'P 1'
#
loop_
_entity.id
_entity.type
_entity.pdbx_description
1 polymer ?
#
loop_
_entity_poly.entity_id
_entity_poly.type
_entity_poly.pdbx_seq_one_letter_code
_entity_poly.pdbx_strand_id
1 'polypeptide(L)'
;MGFRKINRSVSKCGVVGMKITEVITHPMKVNLKQASWTAHEISASAALTLFEVHTDEGIVGYGEVQGGPQHVICELARQFEECILGMDPLGHIEIWEKLFSATSPRPGGLGSWDGLPAPLSRERRPQAMAAIGGIDIALWDIKGKFANQPVFKLLGGTRTKVFTYSTGGYYVEGEPLGACAEEFAGFVEKGYRAVKLKTGALGIKKELERIRAVREVIGPRTKLMLDMNAPYNVQDCIAFARAVEPFDIYWLEEPLHWYLQPADYVRLAEASPIPLAHGEREWSRFTVRDFIDSGALGFVQFDSTRYAGFTESLRIAHYAEQNGVMIAPHTAPQIHAHLVAAFGEAAFGAESHGGHDRHPIQHGLYSECAKAMPDGMVHLNEQSGFGFEIDFDYVKSVSLDN
;
A
#
# COMPACT_ATOMS: atom_id res chain seq x y z
N MET A 1 -28.35 -61.76 -9.67
CA MET A 1 -28.41 -60.48 -8.99
C MET A 1 -27.96 -59.39 -9.95
N GLY A 2 -28.90 -58.64 -10.49
CA GLY A 2 -28.65 -57.67 -11.56
C GLY A 2 -28.26 -56.30 -10.98
N PHE A 3 -27.10 -55.81 -11.41
CA PHE A 3 -26.69 -54.41 -11.14
C PHE A 3 -27.46 -53.49 -12.10
N ARG A 4 -28.39 -52.68 -11.57
CA ARG A 4 -28.99 -51.57 -12.30
C ARG A 4 -27.94 -50.45 -12.47
N LYS A 5 -27.56 -50.18 -13.72
CA LYS A 5 -26.82 -48.97 -14.09
C LYS A 5 -27.74 -47.78 -13.84
N ILE A 6 -27.39 -46.96 -12.87
CA ILE A 6 -27.98 -45.61 -12.69
C ILE A 6 -27.25 -44.69 -13.65
N ASN A 7 -27.86 -44.42 -14.80
CA ASN A 7 -27.44 -43.30 -15.66
C ASN A 7 -27.82 -42.01 -14.98
N ARG A 8 -26.89 -41.39 -14.26
CA ARG A 8 -26.97 -39.96 -13.92
C ARG A 8 -26.48 -39.20 -15.14
N SER A 9 -27.39 -38.62 -15.89
CA SER A 9 -27.13 -37.53 -16.79
C SER A 9 -26.69 -36.33 -15.90
N VAL A 10 -25.41 -36.10 -15.82
CA VAL A 10 -24.90 -34.83 -15.31
C VAL A 10 -25.25 -33.80 -16.39
N SER A 11 -26.36 -33.11 -16.22
CA SER A 11 -26.61 -31.87 -16.94
C SER A 11 -25.41 -30.94 -16.60
N LYS A 12 -24.63 -30.60 -17.63
CA LYS A 12 -23.71 -29.47 -17.57
C LYS A 12 -24.58 -28.21 -17.34
N CYS A 13 -24.92 -27.95 -16.10
CA CYS A 13 -25.30 -26.62 -15.70
C CYS A 13 -24.03 -25.79 -15.85
N GLY A 14 -23.84 -25.17 -17.00
CA GLY A 14 -22.86 -24.13 -17.16
C GLY A 14 -23.29 -23.03 -16.20
N VAL A 15 -22.63 -22.91 -15.07
CA VAL A 15 -22.67 -21.71 -14.26
C VAL A 15 -22.10 -20.66 -15.20
N VAL A 16 -22.97 -19.84 -15.79
CA VAL A 16 -22.54 -18.63 -16.50
C VAL A 16 -22.02 -17.73 -15.36
N GLY A 17 -20.73 -17.75 -15.13
CA GLY A 17 -20.11 -16.90 -14.13
C GLY A 17 -20.21 -15.43 -14.56
N MET A 18 -20.24 -14.54 -13.59
CA MET A 18 -20.12 -13.09 -13.77
C MET A 18 -18.91 -12.77 -14.66
N LYS A 19 -19.01 -11.74 -15.50
CA LYS A 19 -17.97 -11.38 -16.46
C LYS A 19 -17.57 -9.92 -16.32
N ILE A 20 -16.29 -9.64 -16.42
CA ILE A 20 -15.77 -8.29 -16.57
C ILE A 20 -16.21 -7.73 -17.92
N THR A 21 -16.78 -6.54 -17.91
CA THR A 21 -17.28 -5.83 -19.11
C THR A 21 -16.48 -4.60 -19.46
N GLU A 22 -15.85 -3.94 -18.48
CA GLU A 22 -15.12 -2.69 -18.70
C GLU A 22 -14.17 -2.40 -17.55
N VAL A 23 -13.06 -1.69 -17.84
CA VAL A 23 -12.16 -1.10 -16.84
C VAL A 23 -12.02 0.40 -17.13
N ILE A 24 -12.44 1.23 -16.18
CA ILE A 24 -12.35 2.68 -16.29
C ILE A 24 -11.29 3.19 -15.32
N THR A 25 -10.53 4.21 -15.74
CA THR A 25 -9.54 4.87 -14.88
C THR A 25 -9.81 6.35 -14.78
N HIS A 26 -9.67 6.92 -13.57
CA HIS A 26 -9.83 8.34 -13.30
C HIS A 26 -8.52 8.88 -12.71
N PRO A 27 -7.62 9.44 -13.52
CA PRO A 27 -6.42 10.09 -13.02
C PRO A 27 -6.78 11.43 -12.37
N MET A 28 -6.38 11.62 -11.12
CA MET A 28 -6.70 12.80 -10.31
C MET A 28 -5.43 13.47 -9.82
N LYS A 29 -5.44 14.79 -9.74
CA LYS A 29 -4.32 15.57 -9.21
C LYS A 29 -4.82 16.83 -8.50
N VAL A 30 -4.27 17.09 -7.31
CA VAL A 30 -4.54 18.29 -6.51
C VAL A 30 -3.23 18.93 -6.11
N ASN A 31 -3.11 20.24 -6.32
CA ASN A 31 -1.97 20.99 -5.79
C ASN A 31 -2.10 21.13 -4.26
N LEU A 32 -1.01 20.87 -3.56
CA LEU A 32 -0.95 21.05 -2.12
C LEU A 32 -0.89 22.55 -1.78
N LYS A 33 -1.47 22.94 -0.64
CA LYS A 33 -1.42 24.34 -0.16
C LYS A 33 0.00 24.81 0.06
N GLN A 34 0.88 23.90 0.50
CA GLN A 34 2.27 24.16 0.79
C GLN A 34 3.11 22.97 0.33
N ALA A 35 4.15 23.23 -0.44
CA ALA A 35 5.10 22.20 -0.83
C ALA A 35 5.90 21.75 0.40
N SER A 36 6.20 20.47 0.43
CA SER A 36 7.02 19.86 1.48
C SER A 36 7.95 18.85 0.87
N TRP A 37 8.98 18.45 1.60
CA TRP A 37 9.93 17.45 1.07
C TRP A 37 10.28 16.37 2.09
N THR A 38 10.83 15.28 1.57
CA THR A 38 11.55 14.23 2.29
C THR A 38 13.02 14.27 1.84
N ALA A 39 13.80 13.27 2.21
CA ALA A 39 15.19 13.18 1.77
C ALA A 39 15.35 13.07 0.24
N HIS A 40 14.34 12.62 -0.48
CA HIS A 40 14.42 12.32 -1.91
C HIS A 40 13.48 13.08 -2.81
N GLU A 41 12.37 13.58 -2.30
CA GLU A 41 11.33 14.16 -3.15
C GLU A 41 10.74 15.44 -2.57
N ILE A 42 10.31 16.31 -3.48
CA ILE A 42 9.52 17.50 -3.17
C ILE A 42 8.09 17.22 -3.62
N SER A 43 7.16 17.30 -2.67
CA SER A 43 5.74 17.10 -2.92
C SER A 43 5.04 18.46 -2.98
N ALA A 44 4.70 18.91 -4.18
CA ALA A 44 3.88 20.12 -4.42
C ALA A 44 2.43 19.76 -4.84
N SER A 45 2.16 18.50 -5.13
CA SER A 45 0.84 18.00 -5.50
C SER A 45 0.66 16.56 -5.02
N ALA A 46 -0.60 16.19 -4.74
CA ALA A 46 -1.02 14.82 -4.56
C ALA A 46 -1.57 14.27 -5.89
N ALA A 47 -1.33 13.00 -6.17
CA ALA A 47 -1.82 12.31 -7.36
C ALA A 47 -2.33 10.90 -6.99
N LEU A 48 -3.46 10.51 -7.57
CA LEU A 48 -4.09 9.20 -7.39
C LEU A 48 -4.86 8.85 -8.65
N THR A 49 -4.84 7.59 -9.06
CA THR A 49 -5.70 7.07 -10.13
C THR A 49 -6.71 6.10 -9.51
N LEU A 50 -8.00 6.41 -9.59
CA LEU A 50 -9.08 5.49 -9.24
C LEU A 50 -9.33 4.54 -10.41
N PHE A 51 -9.59 3.27 -10.09
CA PHE A 51 -9.97 2.22 -11.03
C PHE A 51 -11.40 1.78 -10.74
N GLU A 52 -12.20 1.62 -11.78
CA GLU A 52 -13.48 0.91 -11.75
C GLU A 52 -13.36 -0.35 -12.62
N VAL A 53 -13.81 -1.48 -12.10
CA VAL A 53 -13.98 -2.72 -12.85
C VAL A 53 -15.47 -3.06 -12.85
N HIS A 54 -16.09 -3.03 -14.02
CA HIS A 54 -17.51 -3.28 -14.23
C HIS A 54 -17.77 -4.75 -14.59
N THR A 55 -18.95 -5.23 -14.22
CA THR A 55 -19.39 -6.59 -14.51
C THR A 55 -20.77 -6.62 -15.18
N ASP A 56 -21.09 -7.70 -15.90
CA ASP A 56 -22.39 -7.95 -16.53
C ASP A 56 -23.54 -8.17 -15.52
N GLU A 57 -23.23 -8.39 -14.25
CA GLU A 57 -24.20 -8.45 -13.14
C GLU A 57 -24.43 -7.09 -12.45
N GLY A 58 -23.80 -6.02 -12.95
CA GLY A 58 -23.94 -4.66 -12.39
C GLY A 58 -23.14 -4.42 -11.10
N ILE A 59 -22.31 -5.37 -10.68
CA ILE A 59 -21.37 -5.13 -9.58
C ILE A 59 -20.18 -4.35 -10.14
N VAL A 60 -19.84 -3.24 -9.48
CA VAL A 60 -18.65 -2.43 -9.78
C VAL A 60 -17.68 -2.51 -8.62
N GLY A 61 -16.44 -2.89 -8.91
CA GLY A 61 -15.35 -2.85 -7.95
C GLY A 61 -14.49 -1.62 -8.12
N TYR A 62 -13.98 -1.10 -7.00
CA TYR A 62 -13.11 0.06 -6.96
C TYR A 62 -11.72 -0.32 -6.49
N GLY A 63 -10.70 0.26 -7.14
CA GLY A 63 -9.32 0.14 -6.74
C GLY A 63 -8.61 1.48 -6.89
N GLU A 64 -7.42 1.60 -6.34
CA GLU A 64 -6.64 2.83 -6.47
C GLU A 64 -5.16 2.55 -6.70
N VAL A 65 -4.50 3.51 -7.35
CA VAL A 65 -3.06 3.56 -7.50
C VAL A 65 -2.57 4.94 -7.06
N GLN A 66 -1.63 4.95 -6.12
CA GLN A 66 -0.97 6.18 -5.68
C GLN A 66 0.28 6.47 -6.51
N GLY A 67 0.47 7.73 -6.86
CA GLY A 67 1.64 8.17 -7.62
C GLY A 67 1.45 8.09 -9.13
N GLY A 68 2.57 8.13 -9.84
CA GLY A 68 2.58 8.25 -11.31
C GLY A 68 3.84 7.69 -11.95
N PRO A 69 4.01 7.88 -13.26
CA PRO A 69 3.23 8.74 -14.18
C PRO A 69 1.85 8.14 -14.52
N GLN A 70 0.79 8.87 -14.16
CA GLN A 70 -0.60 8.40 -14.27
C GLN A 70 -0.99 8.06 -15.71
N HIS A 71 -0.57 8.85 -16.72
CA HIS A 71 -0.89 8.59 -18.12
C HIS A 71 -0.36 7.23 -18.60
N VAL A 72 0.81 6.78 -18.11
CA VAL A 72 1.36 5.45 -18.43
C VAL A 72 0.53 4.35 -17.72
N ILE A 73 0.11 4.59 -16.48
CA ILE A 73 -0.72 3.66 -15.72
C ILE A 73 -2.07 3.47 -16.42
N CYS A 74 -2.73 4.56 -16.85
CA CYS A 74 -3.99 4.50 -17.58
C CYS A 74 -3.85 3.83 -18.96
N GLU A 75 -2.74 4.08 -19.68
CA GLU A 75 -2.45 3.38 -20.95
C GLU A 75 -2.33 1.87 -20.74
N LEU A 76 -1.60 1.46 -19.71
CA LEU A 76 -1.42 0.05 -19.37
C LEU A 76 -2.73 -0.61 -18.88
N ALA A 77 -3.54 0.12 -18.12
CA ALA A 77 -4.85 -0.36 -17.69
C ALA A 77 -5.76 -0.71 -18.89
N ARG A 78 -5.78 0.15 -19.93
CA ARG A 78 -6.51 -0.12 -21.19
C ARG A 78 -5.98 -1.36 -21.92
N GLN A 79 -4.66 -1.54 -21.98
CA GLN A 79 -4.08 -2.74 -22.59
C GLN A 79 -4.41 -4.00 -21.77
N PHE A 80 -4.45 -3.91 -20.46
CA PHE A 80 -4.81 -5.00 -19.57
C PHE A 80 -6.31 -5.32 -19.61
N GLU A 81 -7.16 -4.32 -19.80
CA GLU A 81 -8.60 -4.52 -20.03
C GLU A 81 -8.84 -5.49 -21.16
N GLU A 82 -8.21 -5.27 -22.34
CA GLU A 82 -8.34 -6.17 -23.51
C GLU A 82 -8.01 -7.63 -23.19
N CYS A 83 -7.14 -7.86 -22.20
CA CYS A 83 -6.75 -9.20 -21.77
C CYS A 83 -7.79 -9.89 -20.87
N ILE A 84 -8.58 -9.11 -20.11
CA ILE A 84 -9.42 -9.63 -19.03
C ILE A 84 -10.92 -9.51 -19.31
N LEU A 85 -11.33 -8.81 -20.37
CA LEU A 85 -12.73 -8.74 -20.78
C LEU A 85 -13.33 -10.15 -20.93
N GLY A 86 -14.52 -10.36 -20.36
CA GLY A 86 -15.24 -11.63 -20.38
C GLY A 86 -14.72 -12.68 -19.39
N MET A 87 -13.65 -12.42 -18.63
CA MET A 87 -13.20 -13.29 -17.55
C MET A 87 -14.09 -13.14 -16.31
N ASP A 88 -14.14 -14.17 -15.49
CA ASP A 88 -14.83 -14.13 -14.20
C ASP A 88 -13.98 -13.36 -13.18
N PRO A 89 -14.47 -12.23 -12.65
CA PRO A 89 -13.71 -11.43 -11.68
C PRO A 89 -13.43 -12.16 -10.36
N LEU A 90 -14.18 -13.21 -10.04
CA LEU A 90 -13.91 -14.04 -8.85
C LEU A 90 -12.66 -14.90 -9.03
N GLY A 91 -12.23 -15.15 -10.27
CA GLY A 91 -10.97 -15.77 -10.64
C GLY A 91 -9.77 -14.82 -10.55
N HIS A 92 -9.73 -13.92 -9.55
CA HIS A 92 -8.74 -12.85 -9.41
C HIS A 92 -7.28 -13.34 -9.45
N ILE A 93 -6.99 -14.55 -8.98
CA ILE A 93 -5.63 -15.15 -9.06
C ILE A 93 -5.23 -15.40 -10.52
N GLU A 94 -6.12 -15.99 -11.31
CA GLU A 94 -5.87 -16.27 -12.73
C GLU A 94 -5.70 -14.97 -13.51
N ILE A 95 -6.54 -13.97 -13.23
CA ILE A 95 -6.43 -12.64 -13.84
C ILE A 95 -5.08 -12.01 -13.46
N TRP A 96 -4.71 -12.02 -12.18
CA TRP A 96 -3.44 -11.49 -11.71
C TRP A 96 -2.24 -12.16 -12.42
N GLU A 97 -2.22 -13.50 -12.49
CA GLU A 97 -1.13 -14.24 -13.16
C GLU A 97 -1.08 -13.93 -14.67
N LYS A 98 -2.23 -13.81 -15.32
CA LYS A 98 -2.32 -13.42 -16.72
C LYS A 98 -1.70 -12.05 -16.97
N LEU A 99 -2.10 -11.04 -16.18
CA LEU A 99 -1.57 -9.69 -16.30
C LEU A 99 -0.08 -9.62 -15.95
N PHE A 100 0.34 -10.32 -14.88
CA PHE A 100 1.74 -10.39 -14.48
C PHE A 100 2.63 -11.03 -15.56
N SER A 101 2.11 -11.98 -16.32
CA SER A 101 2.85 -12.61 -17.41
C SER A 101 3.31 -11.63 -18.49
N ALA A 102 2.62 -10.50 -18.64
CA ALA A 102 3.02 -9.42 -19.54
C ALA A 102 4.36 -8.76 -19.15
N THR A 103 4.79 -8.89 -17.89
CA THR A 103 6.10 -8.40 -17.43
C THR A 103 7.25 -9.34 -17.77
N SER A 104 6.96 -10.55 -18.25
CA SER A 104 7.94 -11.60 -18.55
C SER A 104 8.36 -11.59 -20.01
N PRO A 105 9.61 -11.98 -20.33
CA PRO A 105 10.03 -12.22 -21.71
C PRO A 105 9.19 -13.35 -22.35
N ARG A 106 8.88 -13.22 -23.64
CA ARG A 106 8.20 -14.26 -24.41
C ARG A 106 9.08 -14.72 -25.55
N PRO A 107 9.46 -16.00 -25.59
CA PRO A 107 10.17 -16.56 -26.72
C PRO A 107 9.31 -16.46 -28.00
N GLY A 108 9.90 -16.05 -29.11
CA GLY A 108 9.29 -16.13 -30.43
C GLY A 108 8.52 -14.95 -30.90
N GLY A 109 8.51 -13.80 -30.17
CA GLY A 109 8.13 -12.70 -30.90
C GLY A 109 7.27 -11.54 -30.52
N LEU A 110 6.98 -10.79 -31.55
CA LEU A 110 6.30 -9.50 -31.53
C LEU A 110 4.77 -9.62 -31.59
N GLY A 111 4.22 -10.81 -31.64
CA GLY A 111 2.77 -11.00 -31.77
C GLY A 111 2.13 -11.57 -30.51
N SER A 112 0.96 -11.10 -30.19
CA SER A 112 0.10 -11.69 -29.14
C SER A 112 -0.71 -12.86 -29.68
N TRP A 113 -0.02 -13.90 -30.19
CA TRP A 113 -0.68 -15.13 -30.64
C TRP A 113 -1.33 -15.92 -29.48
N ASP A 114 -0.99 -15.56 -28.26
CA ASP A 114 -1.54 -16.09 -27.00
C ASP A 114 -2.61 -15.17 -26.38
N GLY A 115 -3.03 -14.13 -27.09
CA GLY A 115 -4.04 -13.16 -26.60
C GLY A 115 -3.53 -12.20 -25.52
N LEU A 116 -2.21 -12.14 -25.31
CA LEU A 116 -1.59 -11.22 -24.34
C LEU A 116 -0.93 -10.04 -25.08
N PRO A 117 -0.81 -8.88 -24.45
CA PRO A 117 -0.11 -7.74 -25.06
C PRO A 117 1.36 -8.06 -25.29
N ALA A 118 1.99 -7.33 -26.19
CA ALA A 118 3.43 -7.41 -26.40
C ALA A 118 4.20 -7.25 -25.07
N PRO A 119 5.38 -7.91 -24.91
CA PRO A 119 6.17 -7.76 -23.71
C PRO A 119 6.52 -6.30 -23.43
N LEU A 120 6.35 -5.89 -22.17
CA LEU A 120 6.61 -4.52 -21.74
C LEU A 120 8.11 -4.22 -21.73
N SER A 121 8.47 -2.98 -22.03
CA SER A 121 9.83 -2.50 -21.83
C SER A 121 10.20 -2.53 -20.32
N ARG A 122 11.50 -2.57 -20.03
CA ARG A 122 11.98 -2.61 -18.63
C ARG A 122 11.55 -1.38 -17.83
N GLU A 123 11.49 -0.23 -18.50
CA GLU A 123 11.14 1.06 -17.91
C GLU A 123 9.66 1.15 -17.48
N ARG A 124 8.78 0.32 -18.07
CA ARG A 124 7.35 0.31 -17.78
C ARG A 124 6.94 -0.72 -16.70
N ARG A 125 7.86 -1.54 -16.21
CA ARG A 125 7.53 -2.58 -15.22
C ARG A 125 6.92 -2.03 -13.92
N PRO A 126 7.43 -0.98 -13.30
CA PRO A 126 6.81 -0.40 -12.12
C PRO A 126 5.36 0.04 -12.37
N GLN A 127 5.11 0.70 -13.50
CA GLN A 127 3.77 1.18 -13.85
C GLN A 127 2.84 0.02 -14.20
N ALA A 128 3.36 -1.06 -14.78
CA ALA A 128 2.59 -2.28 -15.03
C ALA A 128 2.16 -2.93 -13.71
N MET A 129 3.07 -3.04 -12.74
CA MET A 129 2.75 -3.56 -11.41
C MET A 129 1.72 -2.68 -10.70
N ALA A 130 1.81 -1.36 -10.86
CA ALA A 130 0.81 -0.43 -10.34
C ALA A 130 -0.56 -0.63 -11.00
N ALA A 131 -0.63 -0.73 -12.33
CA ALA A 131 -1.89 -0.96 -13.05
C ALA A 131 -2.52 -2.32 -12.69
N ILE A 132 -1.70 -3.39 -12.56
CA ILE A 132 -2.16 -4.68 -12.02
C ILE A 132 -2.76 -4.49 -10.62
N GLY A 133 -2.09 -3.69 -9.79
CA GLY A 133 -2.54 -3.40 -8.43
C GLY A 133 -3.91 -2.74 -8.37
N GLY A 134 -4.14 -1.71 -9.19
CA GLY A 134 -5.42 -1.04 -9.26
C GLY A 134 -6.57 -1.97 -9.67
N ILE A 135 -6.34 -2.81 -10.69
CA ILE A 135 -7.30 -3.83 -11.13
C ILE A 135 -7.53 -4.86 -10.02
N ASP A 136 -6.47 -5.39 -9.42
CA ASP A 136 -6.56 -6.45 -8.41
C ASP A 136 -7.31 -5.99 -7.14
N ILE A 137 -7.09 -4.77 -6.68
CA ILE A 137 -7.85 -4.19 -5.56
C ILE A 137 -9.34 -4.12 -5.91
N ALA A 138 -9.68 -3.68 -7.14
CA ALA A 138 -11.07 -3.65 -7.61
C ALA A 138 -11.70 -5.05 -7.68
N LEU A 139 -10.94 -6.09 -8.07
CA LEU A 139 -11.43 -7.48 -8.07
C LEU A 139 -11.70 -7.99 -6.64
N TRP A 140 -10.89 -7.62 -5.67
CA TRP A 140 -11.16 -7.93 -4.26
C TRP A 140 -12.40 -7.22 -3.73
N ASP A 141 -12.64 -5.98 -4.16
CA ASP A 141 -13.85 -5.24 -3.85
C ASP A 141 -15.09 -5.92 -4.44
N ILE A 142 -15.05 -6.34 -5.72
CA ILE A 142 -16.10 -7.16 -6.37
C ILE A 142 -16.35 -8.44 -5.57
N LYS A 143 -15.28 -9.15 -5.20
CA LYS A 143 -15.39 -10.41 -4.44
C LYS A 143 -16.11 -10.21 -3.11
N GLY A 144 -15.79 -9.13 -2.39
CA GLY A 144 -16.48 -8.77 -1.15
C GLY A 144 -17.95 -8.41 -1.39
N LYS A 145 -18.24 -7.61 -2.40
CA LYS A 145 -19.61 -7.22 -2.81
C LYS A 145 -20.45 -8.42 -3.23
N PHE A 146 -19.89 -9.30 -4.06
CA PHE A 146 -20.54 -10.53 -4.48
C PHE A 146 -20.86 -11.46 -3.30
N ALA A 147 -19.93 -11.61 -2.37
CA ALA A 147 -20.11 -12.42 -1.16
C ALA A 147 -20.96 -11.71 -0.09
N ASN A 148 -21.34 -10.46 -0.29
CA ASN A 148 -21.98 -9.58 0.69
C ASN A 148 -21.24 -9.58 2.04
N GLN A 149 -19.92 -9.48 1.98
CA GLN A 149 -19.02 -9.45 3.15
C GLN A 149 -17.92 -8.40 2.98
N PRO A 150 -17.48 -7.76 4.06
CA PRO A 150 -16.25 -6.96 4.05
C PRO A 150 -15.04 -7.84 3.73
N VAL A 151 -14.05 -7.27 3.05
CA VAL A 151 -12.82 -8.01 2.66
C VAL A 151 -12.12 -8.61 3.88
N PHE A 152 -12.02 -7.92 5.01
CA PHE A 152 -11.37 -8.48 6.20
C PHE A 152 -12.05 -9.76 6.72
N LYS A 153 -13.39 -9.87 6.61
CA LYS A 153 -14.11 -11.11 6.97
C LYS A 153 -13.86 -12.24 6.00
N LEU A 154 -13.70 -11.94 4.71
CA LEU A 154 -13.30 -12.98 3.72
C LEU A 154 -11.91 -13.56 4.02
N LEU A 155 -11.05 -12.79 4.67
CA LEU A 155 -9.73 -13.20 5.13
C LEU A 155 -9.75 -13.91 6.50
N GLY A 156 -10.92 -14.05 7.13
CA GLY A 156 -11.07 -14.64 8.47
C GLY A 156 -10.89 -13.66 9.63
N GLY A 157 -10.74 -12.37 9.37
CA GLY A 157 -10.66 -11.33 10.40
C GLY A 157 -12.01 -11.06 11.05
N THR A 158 -11.97 -10.72 12.34
CA THR A 158 -13.18 -10.34 13.12
C THR A 158 -13.04 -8.98 13.79
N ARG A 159 -11.85 -8.40 13.79
CA ARG A 159 -11.57 -7.10 14.40
C ARG A 159 -12.06 -5.98 13.49
N THR A 160 -12.91 -5.09 14.01
CA THR A 160 -13.36 -3.88 13.30
C THR A 160 -12.57 -2.64 13.70
N LYS A 161 -11.81 -2.70 14.81
CA LYS A 161 -10.91 -1.64 15.25
C LYS A 161 -9.47 -2.07 15.01
N VAL A 162 -8.76 -1.27 14.24
CA VAL A 162 -7.39 -1.55 13.81
C VAL A 162 -6.46 -0.53 14.42
N PHE A 163 -5.41 -1.01 15.10
CA PHE A 163 -4.36 -0.15 15.62
C PHE A 163 -3.74 0.64 14.46
N THR A 164 -3.53 1.93 14.70
CA THR A 164 -3.10 2.86 13.66
C THR A 164 -2.01 3.76 14.21
N TYR A 165 -1.02 4.07 13.38
CA TYR A 165 -0.02 5.07 13.66
C TYR A 165 -0.12 6.23 12.66
N SER A 166 0.29 7.42 13.09
CA SER A 166 0.23 8.61 12.24
C SER A 166 1.61 9.05 11.78
N THR A 167 1.72 9.38 10.50
CA THR A 167 2.95 9.87 9.87
C THR A 167 2.88 11.38 9.67
N GLY A 168 3.99 12.06 9.98
CA GLY A 168 4.10 13.51 9.83
C GLY A 168 5.56 14.01 9.88
N GLY A 169 5.72 15.30 10.12
CA GLY A 169 7.02 15.94 10.24
C GLY A 169 7.79 16.05 8.94
N TYR A 170 7.07 16.17 7.82
CA TYR A 170 7.71 16.52 6.54
C TYR A 170 8.41 17.89 6.65
N TYR A 171 9.42 18.07 5.85
CA TYR A 171 10.15 19.34 5.85
C TYR A 171 9.39 20.39 5.05
N VAL A 172 9.39 21.60 5.59
CA VAL A 172 8.78 22.76 4.95
C VAL A 172 9.79 23.90 4.96
N GLU A 173 9.91 24.62 3.85
CA GLU A 173 10.86 25.70 3.72
C GLU A 173 10.53 26.86 4.68
N GLY A 174 11.56 27.33 5.39
CA GLY A 174 11.42 28.46 6.33
C GLY A 174 10.88 28.09 7.71
N GLU A 175 10.44 26.85 7.94
CA GLU A 175 9.97 26.42 9.25
C GLU A 175 11.13 26.14 10.24
N PRO A 176 10.98 26.51 11.52
CA PRO A 176 11.92 26.11 12.57
C PRO A 176 12.02 24.57 12.69
N LEU A 177 13.18 24.07 13.09
CA LEU A 177 13.40 22.60 13.20
C LEU A 177 12.41 21.90 14.14
N GLY A 178 11.95 22.57 15.17
CA GLY A 178 10.99 22.03 16.14
C GLY A 178 9.52 22.23 15.75
N ALA A 179 9.20 22.87 14.62
CA ALA A 179 7.81 23.16 14.22
C ALA A 179 6.95 21.89 14.10
N CYS A 180 7.53 20.78 13.65
CA CYS A 180 6.82 19.49 13.57
C CYS A 180 6.31 18.99 14.94
N ALA A 181 6.86 19.44 16.06
CA ALA A 181 6.42 18.99 17.39
C ALA A 181 4.93 19.33 17.66
N GLU A 182 4.42 20.44 17.16
CA GLU A 182 3.00 20.81 17.29
C GLU A 182 2.08 19.81 16.56
N GLU A 183 2.46 19.41 15.34
CA GLU A 183 1.74 18.35 14.60
C GLU A 183 1.67 17.05 15.41
N PHE A 184 2.78 16.64 16.02
CA PHE A 184 2.88 15.42 16.80
C PHE A 184 2.13 15.49 18.14
N ALA A 185 2.09 16.65 18.78
CA ALA A 185 1.23 16.88 19.95
C ALA A 185 -0.25 16.67 19.57
N GLY A 186 -0.67 17.22 18.41
CA GLY A 186 -2.01 17.00 17.87
C GLY A 186 -2.33 15.53 17.55
N PHE A 187 -1.36 14.71 17.16
CA PHE A 187 -1.58 13.26 17.00
C PHE A 187 -1.86 12.57 18.33
N VAL A 188 -1.09 12.90 19.36
CA VAL A 188 -1.32 12.32 20.71
C VAL A 188 -2.66 12.76 21.29
N GLU A 189 -3.07 14.01 21.09
CA GLU A 189 -4.40 14.52 21.48
C GLU A 189 -5.54 13.78 20.78
N LYS A 190 -5.34 13.37 19.52
CA LYS A 190 -6.26 12.53 18.74
C LYS A 190 -6.21 11.04 19.15
N GLY A 191 -5.45 10.67 20.17
CA GLY A 191 -5.39 9.32 20.71
C GLY A 191 -4.37 8.38 20.06
N TYR A 192 -3.55 8.83 19.12
CA TYR A 192 -2.49 8.00 18.54
C TYR A 192 -1.45 7.61 19.60
N ARG A 193 -1.09 6.34 19.62
CA ARG A 193 -0.10 5.76 20.55
C ARG A 193 1.20 5.37 19.85
N ALA A 194 1.28 5.59 18.56
CA ALA A 194 2.46 5.41 17.73
C ALA A 194 2.46 6.49 16.65
N VAL A 195 3.63 7.06 16.39
CA VAL A 195 3.80 8.14 15.40
C VAL A 195 5.10 7.93 14.65
N LYS A 196 5.12 8.30 13.36
CA LYS A 196 6.26 8.17 12.47
C LYS A 196 6.72 9.55 11.99
N LEU A 197 7.96 9.90 12.28
CA LEU A 197 8.59 11.16 11.94
C LEU A 197 9.44 11.02 10.68
N LYS A 198 9.21 11.84 9.68
CA LYS A 198 10.11 11.97 8.53
C LYS A 198 11.44 12.58 8.96
N THR A 199 12.53 11.88 8.61
CA THR A 199 13.93 12.25 8.96
C THR A 199 14.84 12.04 7.76
N GLY A 200 16.14 12.35 7.90
CA GLY A 200 17.16 12.00 6.91
C GLY A 200 17.47 13.07 5.86
N ALA A 201 16.66 14.13 5.74
CA ALA A 201 16.93 15.20 4.78
C ALA A 201 17.93 16.25 5.28
N LEU A 202 18.24 16.23 6.56
CA LEU A 202 19.17 17.18 7.20
C LEU A 202 20.37 16.44 7.79
N GLY A 203 21.42 17.18 8.13
CA GLY A 203 22.55 16.58 8.87
C GLY A 203 22.14 16.09 10.27
N ILE A 204 22.81 15.06 10.76
CA ILE A 204 22.48 14.36 12.02
C ILE A 204 22.16 15.31 13.18
N LYS A 205 22.95 16.35 13.37
CA LYS A 205 22.73 17.33 14.47
C LYS A 205 21.34 17.98 14.42
N LYS A 206 20.90 18.38 13.23
CA LYS A 206 19.58 19.03 13.04
C LYS A 206 18.45 18.00 13.17
N GLU A 207 18.67 16.78 12.71
CA GLU A 207 17.68 15.69 12.92
C GLU A 207 17.50 15.39 14.40
N LEU A 208 18.56 15.35 15.20
CA LEU A 208 18.46 15.16 16.64
C LEU A 208 17.67 16.27 17.34
N GLU A 209 17.75 17.52 16.87
CA GLU A 209 16.94 18.62 17.39
C GLU A 209 15.45 18.38 17.12
N ARG A 210 15.09 17.95 15.92
CA ARG A 210 13.70 17.61 15.54
C ARG A 210 13.17 16.42 16.34
N ILE A 211 13.95 15.35 16.41
CA ILE A 211 13.59 14.11 17.14
C ILE A 211 13.38 14.41 18.63
N ARG A 212 14.24 15.22 19.23
CA ARG A 212 14.10 15.64 20.63
C ARG A 212 12.80 16.43 20.85
N ALA A 213 12.52 17.43 20.02
CA ALA A 213 11.31 18.23 20.12
C ALA A 213 10.05 17.37 20.01
N VAL A 214 10.02 16.40 19.09
CA VAL A 214 8.91 15.46 18.96
C VAL A 214 8.80 14.54 20.18
N ARG A 215 9.91 13.93 20.65
CA ARG A 215 9.89 13.04 21.82
C ARG A 215 9.41 13.74 23.09
N GLU A 216 9.77 15.02 23.27
CA GLU A 216 9.33 15.82 24.41
C GLU A 216 7.81 15.98 24.46
N VAL A 217 7.16 16.25 23.32
CA VAL A 217 5.70 16.47 23.27
C VAL A 217 4.88 15.18 23.25
N ILE A 218 5.38 14.10 22.66
CA ILE A 218 4.64 12.82 22.62
C ILE A 218 4.84 11.99 23.91
N GLY A 219 5.82 12.35 24.73
CA GLY A 219 6.14 11.65 25.98
C GLY A 219 6.74 10.25 25.78
N PRO A 220 7.12 9.56 26.87
CA PRO A 220 7.88 8.31 26.79
C PRO A 220 7.04 7.07 26.41
N ARG A 221 5.72 7.14 26.47
CA ARG A 221 4.85 5.97 26.22
C ARG A 221 4.43 5.83 24.76
N THR A 222 4.50 6.89 23.98
CA THR A 222 4.15 6.86 22.56
C THR A 222 5.33 6.29 21.76
N LYS A 223 5.08 5.26 20.96
CA LYS A 223 6.09 4.71 20.05
C LYS A 223 6.47 5.74 19.01
N LEU A 224 7.77 6.00 18.87
CA LEU A 224 8.32 6.91 17.86
C LEU A 224 9.08 6.09 16.81
N MET A 225 8.62 6.15 15.59
CA MET A 225 9.29 5.57 14.43
C MET A 225 9.96 6.67 13.61
N LEU A 226 11.07 6.35 12.95
CA LEU A 226 11.77 7.25 12.06
C LEU A 226 11.73 6.69 10.65
N ASP A 227 11.28 7.52 9.70
CA ASP A 227 11.27 7.21 8.28
C ASP A 227 12.22 8.16 7.56
N MET A 228 13.27 7.58 7.02
CA MET A 228 14.36 8.33 6.41
C MET A 228 14.22 8.48 4.89
N ASN A 229 13.38 7.69 4.24
CA ASN A 229 13.25 7.69 2.78
C ASN A 229 14.60 7.55 2.05
N ALA A 230 15.41 6.57 2.51
CA ALA A 230 16.60 6.05 1.82
C ALA A 230 17.79 7.03 1.58
N PRO A 231 18.18 7.91 2.51
CA PRO A 231 19.25 8.88 2.26
C PRO A 231 20.66 8.35 2.51
N TYR A 232 20.82 7.34 3.37
CA TYR A 232 22.12 7.01 3.93
C TYR A 232 22.85 5.88 3.19
N ASN A 233 24.18 5.94 3.22
CA ASN A 233 25.02 4.76 3.12
C ASN A 233 25.07 4.03 4.47
N VAL A 234 25.65 2.83 4.50
CA VAL A 234 25.68 2.00 5.73
C VAL A 234 26.40 2.69 6.89
N GLN A 235 27.53 3.35 6.64
CA GLN A 235 28.33 3.95 7.72
C GLN A 235 27.63 5.17 8.34
N ASP A 236 27.06 6.03 7.50
CA ASP A 236 26.34 7.21 7.97
C ASP A 236 25.07 6.79 8.71
N CYS A 237 24.39 5.72 8.24
CA CYS A 237 23.22 5.19 8.92
C CYS A 237 23.56 4.59 10.28
N ILE A 238 24.67 3.85 10.43
CA ILE A 238 25.14 3.35 11.73
C ILE A 238 25.42 4.52 12.69
N ALA A 239 26.05 5.59 12.18
CA ALA A 239 26.30 6.79 13.00
C ALA A 239 24.98 7.46 13.44
N PHE A 240 24.01 7.57 12.53
CA PHE A 240 22.68 8.07 12.85
C PHE A 240 21.95 7.20 13.87
N ALA A 241 21.90 5.88 13.66
CA ALA A 241 21.24 4.92 14.53
C ALA A 241 21.76 5.02 15.98
N ARG A 242 23.09 5.11 16.16
CA ARG A 242 23.71 5.33 17.46
C ARG A 242 23.33 6.68 18.09
N ALA A 243 23.24 7.72 17.27
CA ALA A 243 22.92 9.07 17.76
C ALA A 243 21.46 9.17 18.22
N VAL A 244 20.54 8.38 17.65
CA VAL A 244 19.10 8.41 18.00
C VAL A 244 18.73 7.40 19.10
N GLU A 245 19.62 6.50 19.48
CA GLU A 245 19.38 5.49 20.53
C GLU A 245 18.79 6.05 21.84
N PRO A 246 19.22 7.23 22.36
CA PRO A 246 18.65 7.81 23.57
C PRO A 246 17.18 8.22 23.49
N PHE A 247 16.59 8.24 22.29
CA PHE A 247 15.21 8.67 22.07
C PHE A 247 14.21 7.51 22.02
N ASP A 248 14.59 6.27 22.34
CA ASP A 248 13.72 5.09 22.36
C ASP A 248 12.95 4.92 21.04
N ILE A 249 13.70 4.78 19.94
CA ILE A 249 13.16 4.65 18.60
C ILE A 249 12.65 3.24 18.38
N TYR A 250 11.40 3.12 17.88
CA TYR A 250 10.73 1.83 17.73
C TYR A 250 11.17 1.09 16.45
N TRP A 251 11.39 1.79 15.34
CA TRP A 251 12.05 1.29 14.13
C TRP A 251 12.73 2.38 13.32
N LEU A 252 13.66 1.96 12.45
CA LEU A 252 14.23 2.76 11.37
C LEU A 252 13.68 2.26 10.04
N GLU A 253 12.92 3.12 9.34
CA GLU A 253 12.28 2.82 8.06
C GLU A 253 13.09 3.39 6.91
N GLU A 254 13.24 2.60 5.84
CA GLU A 254 14.02 2.94 4.65
C GLU A 254 15.35 3.67 4.97
N PRO A 255 16.19 3.11 5.86
CA PRO A 255 17.37 3.80 6.33
C PRO A 255 18.45 3.96 5.27
N LEU A 256 18.53 3.03 4.32
CA LEU A 256 19.61 2.92 3.35
C LEU A 256 19.15 3.31 1.95
N HIS A 257 20.06 3.86 1.16
CA HIS A 257 19.82 4.22 -0.23
C HIS A 257 19.25 3.03 -1.01
N TRP A 258 18.26 3.27 -1.84
CA TRP A 258 17.50 2.23 -2.57
C TRP A 258 18.32 1.31 -3.50
N TYR A 259 19.56 1.66 -3.84
CA TYR A 259 20.47 0.74 -4.53
C TYR A 259 21.17 -0.25 -3.61
N LEU A 260 21.11 -0.04 -2.27
CA LEU A 260 21.68 -0.96 -1.31
C LEU A 260 20.77 -2.17 -1.13
N GLN A 261 21.39 -3.32 -0.96
CA GLN A 261 20.73 -4.62 -1.04
C GLN A 261 20.56 -5.27 0.35
N PRO A 262 19.85 -6.39 0.48
CA PRO A 262 19.65 -7.07 1.76
C PRO A 262 20.93 -7.26 2.60
N ALA A 263 22.08 -7.55 1.97
CA ALA A 263 23.34 -7.68 2.68
C ALA A 263 23.81 -6.40 3.40
N ASP A 264 23.44 -5.23 2.89
CA ASP A 264 23.75 -3.94 3.54
C ASP A 264 22.84 -3.70 4.73
N TYR A 265 21.57 -4.14 4.66
CA TYR A 265 20.62 -4.13 5.78
C TYR A 265 21.09 -5.06 6.91
N VAL A 266 21.63 -6.24 6.59
CA VAL A 266 22.25 -7.13 7.58
C VAL A 266 23.37 -6.42 8.35
N ARG A 267 24.29 -5.74 7.64
CA ARG A 267 25.38 -4.98 8.28
C ARG A 267 24.87 -3.87 9.21
N LEU A 268 23.76 -3.23 8.85
CA LEU A 268 23.15 -2.22 9.70
C LEU A 268 22.48 -2.87 10.92
N ALA A 269 21.71 -3.94 10.72
CA ALA A 269 21.04 -4.67 11.80
C ALA A 269 22.02 -5.25 12.83
N GLU A 270 23.18 -5.72 12.40
CA GLU A 270 24.25 -6.18 13.29
C GLU A 270 24.89 -5.03 14.11
N ALA A 271 24.85 -3.80 13.60
CA ALA A 271 25.48 -2.63 14.21
C ALA A 271 24.54 -1.78 15.08
N SER A 272 23.22 -2.01 15.01
CA SER A 272 22.19 -1.25 15.73
C SER A 272 21.12 -2.18 16.30
N PRO A 273 20.71 -1.99 17.59
CA PRO A 273 19.63 -2.75 18.19
C PRO A 273 18.24 -2.30 17.75
N ILE A 274 18.12 -1.18 17.02
CA ILE A 274 16.84 -0.64 16.58
C ILE A 274 16.32 -1.47 15.39
N PRO A 275 15.11 -2.04 15.46
CA PRO A 275 14.53 -2.82 14.39
C PRO A 275 14.46 -2.05 13.07
N LEU A 276 14.66 -2.74 11.94
CA LEU A 276 14.57 -2.14 10.62
C LEU A 276 13.20 -2.43 9.97
N ALA A 277 12.69 -1.45 9.25
CA ALA A 277 11.48 -1.54 8.45
C ALA A 277 11.78 -1.18 6.99
N HIS A 278 11.21 -1.95 6.04
CA HIS A 278 11.41 -1.73 4.60
C HIS A 278 10.30 -2.39 3.79
N GLY A 279 10.09 -1.95 2.55
CA GLY A 279 9.21 -2.64 1.61
C GLY A 279 8.31 -1.76 0.75
N GLU A 280 8.11 -0.49 1.07
CA GLU A 280 7.21 0.40 0.31
C GLU A 280 7.67 0.64 -1.14
N ARG A 281 8.96 0.40 -1.44
CA ARG A 281 9.57 0.55 -2.78
C ARG A 281 9.76 -0.77 -3.51
N GLU A 282 9.43 -1.88 -2.88
CA GLU A 282 9.58 -3.22 -3.45
C GLU A 282 8.36 -3.59 -4.29
N TRP A 283 8.56 -3.94 -5.55
CA TRP A 283 7.48 -4.07 -6.53
C TRP A 283 6.86 -5.46 -6.61
N SER A 284 7.41 -6.42 -5.90
CA SER A 284 6.93 -7.80 -5.94
C SER A 284 7.37 -8.60 -4.71
N ARG A 285 6.68 -9.71 -4.47
CA ARG A 285 7.08 -10.70 -3.45
C ARG A 285 8.52 -11.19 -3.60
N PHE A 286 9.08 -11.16 -4.81
CA PHE A 286 10.42 -11.71 -5.07
C PHE A 286 11.51 -10.83 -4.46
N THR A 287 11.40 -9.52 -4.59
CA THR A 287 12.35 -8.58 -3.99
C THR A 287 12.15 -8.48 -2.48
N VAL A 288 10.90 -8.41 -2.03
CA VAL A 288 10.58 -8.41 -0.58
C VAL A 288 11.07 -9.68 0.12
N ARG A 289 10.92 -10.86 -0.52
CA ARG A 289 11.42 -12.12 0.00
C ARG A 289 12.91 -12.04 0.34
N ASP A 290 13.72 -11.50 -0.55
CA ASP A 290 15.17 -11.45 -0.36
C ASP A 290 15.56 -10.59 0.87
N PHE A 291 14.77 -9.55 1.18
CA PHE A 291 14.94 -8.77 2.41
C PHE A 291 14.47 -9.54 3.65
N ILE A 292 13.33 -10.24 3.60
CA ILE A 292 12.84 -11.07 4.71
C ILE A 292 13.84 -12.20 5.00
N ASP A 293 14.31 -12.92 3.97
CA ASP A 293 15.25 -14.04 4.09
C ASP A 293 16.60 -13.62 4.65
N SER A 294 16.97 -12.35 4.49
CA SER A 294 18.20 -11.81 5.06
C SER A 294 18.23 -11.82 6.60
N GLY A 295 17.05 -11.86 7.23
CA GLY A 295 16.89 -11.77 8.69
C GLY A 295 17.14 -10.38 9.27
N ALA A 296 17.29 -9.35 8.43
CA ALA A 296 17.58 -7.99 8.87
C ALA A 296 16.32 -7.20 9.27
N LEU A 297 15.14 -7.58 8.75
CA LEU A 297 13.91 -6.83 8.97
C LEU A 297 13.13 -7.31 10.20
N GLY A 298 12.69 -6.36 11.02
CA GLY A 298 11.63 -6.58 12.01
C GLY A 298 10.23 -6.32 11.44
N PHE A 299 10.14 -5.46 10.43
CA PHE A 299 8.87 -5.05 9.84
C PHE A 299 8.97 -4.99 8.32
N VAL A 300 7.90 -5.44 7.63
CA VAL A 300 7.75 -5.29 6.18
C VAL A 300 6.59 -4.35 5.85
N GLN A 301 6.85 -3.38 4.97
CA GLN A 301 5.96 -2.27 4.67
C GLN A 301 5.60 -2.23 3.17
N PHE A 302 4.97 -3.29 2.68
CA PHE A 302 4.46 -3.32 1.31
C PHE A 302 3.32 -2.31 1.11
N ASP A 303 3.07 -1.93 -0.14
CA ASP A 303 1.99 -1.02 -0.52
C ASP A 303 1.18 -1.58 -1.69
N SER A 304 -0.05 -2.04 -1.42
CA SER A 304 -0.96 -2.59 -2.44
C SER A 304 -1.32 -1.57 -3.52
N THR A 305 -1.30 -0.28 -3.20
CA THR A 305 -1.71 0.80 -4.11
C THR A 305 -0.60 1.28 -5.03
N ARG A 306 0.65 0.87 -4.74
CA ARG A 306 1.81 1.18 -5.59
C ARG A 306 2.20 -0.02 -6.46
N TYR A 307 2.07 -1.23 -5.93
CA TYR A 307 2.66 -2.41 -6.58
C TYR A 307 1.79 -3.65 -6.40
N ALA A 308 1.34 -4.18 -7.54
CA ALA A 308 0.78 -5.52 -7.66
C ALA A 308 -0.51 -5.85 -6.90
N GLY A 309 -1.06 -4.94 -6.10
CA GLY A 309 -2.37 -5.07 -5.49
C GLY A 309 -2.43 -5.91 -4.22
N PHE A 310 -3.64 -6.21 -3.82
CA PHE A 310 -3.98 -6.87 -2.57
C PHE A 310 -3.61 -8.34 -2.56
N THR A 311 -3.74 -9.04 -3.70
CA THR A 311 -3.35 -10.44 -3.86
C THR A 311 -1.85 -10.64 -3.61
N GLU A 312 -1.00 -9.77 -4.17
CA GLU A 312 0.44 -9.86 -3.96
C GLU A 312 0.81 -9.49 -2.51
N SER A 313 0.13 -8.51 -1.95
CA SER A 313 0.29 -8.11 -0.55
C SER A 313 -0.05 -9.24 0.43
N LEU A 314 -1.10 -10.03 0.15
CA LEU A 314 -1.42 -11.24 0.93
C LEU A 314 -0.30 -12.28 0.87
N ARG A 315 0.29 -12.51 -0.31
CA ARG A 315 1.42 -13.44 -0.48
C ARG A 315 2.62 -13.00 0.36
N ILE A 316 2.92 -11.70 0.34
CA ILE A 316 3.99 -11.10 1.16
C ILE A 316 3.68 -11.24 2.65
N ALA A 317 2.46 -10.91 3.06
CA ALA A 317 2.04 -10.95 4.46
C ALA A 317 2.16 -12.35 5.06
N HIS A 318 1.69 -13.39 4.36
CA HIS A 318 1.85 -14.78 4.80
C HIS A 318 3.32 -15.21 4.86
N TYR A 319 4.14 -14.75 3.90
CA TYR A 319 5.56 -15.07 3.93
C TYR A 319 6.28 -14.39 5.09
N ALA A 320 5.95 -13.14 5.38
CA ALA A 320 6.47 -12.39 6.52
C ALA A 320 6.10 -13.06 7.85
N GLU A 321 4.81 -13.44 8.02
CA GLU A 321 4.31 -14.14 9.20
C GLU A 321 5.09 -15.44 9.47
N GLN A 322 5.30 -16.25 8.43
CA GLN A 322 6.07 -17.51 8.54
C GLN A 322 7.52 -17.28 8.97
N ASN A 323 8.10 -16.15 8.66
CA ASN A 323 9.48 -15.78 9.00
C ASN A 323 9.59 -14.90 10.27
N GLY A 324 8.48 -14.68 10.98
CA GLY A 324 8.48 -13.88 12.21
C GLY A 324 8.69 -12.37 11.99
N VAL A 325 8.46 -11.88 10.77
CA VAL A 325 8.51 -10.46 10.43
C VAL A 325 7.09 -9.89 10.48
N MET A 326 6.88 -8.81 11.22
CA MET A 326 5.58 -8.18 11.33
C MET A 326 5.24 -7.38 10.08
N ILE A 327 3.98 -7.39 9.66
CA ILE A 327 3.51 -6.50 8.60
C ILE A 327 3.12 -5.13 9.18
N ALA A 328 3.50 -4.07 8.48
CA ALA A 328 3.11 -2.70 8.76
C ALA A 328 2.89 -1.95 7.42
N PRO A 329 1.82 -2.29 6.67
CA PRO A 329 1.62 -1.79 5.31
C PRO A 329 1.69 -0.27 5.23
N HIS A 330 2.32 0.23 4.15
CA HIS A 330 2.52 1.64 3.90
C HIS A 330 1.22 2.32 3.45
N THR A 331 0.83 3.41 4.08
CA THR A 331 -0.33 4.25 3.73
C THR A 331 -1.67 3.51 3.50
N ALA A 332 -2.59 4.10 2.75
CA ALA A 332 -3.86 3.53 2.29
C ALA A 332 -4.65 2.74 3.37
N PRO A 333 -4.94 3.33 4.53
CA PRO A 333 -5.62 2.63 5.62
C PRO A 333 -6.98 2.07 5.20
N GLN A 334 -7.66 2.67 4.22
CA GLN A 334 -8.93 2.21 3.64
C GLN A 334 -8.83 0.82 2.98
N ILE A 335 -7.62 0.39 2.62
CA ILE A 335 -7.33 -0.91 2.03
C ILE A 335 -6.57 -1.79 3.02
N HIS A 336 -5.48 -1.26 3.56
CA HIS A 336 -4.54 -2.04 4.37
C HIS A 336 -5.08 -2.40 5.76
N ALA A 337 -6.02 -1.63 6.31
CA ALA A 337 -6.64 -1.99 7.58
C ALA A 337 -7.39 -3.33 7.51
N HIS A 338 -7.88 -3.74 6.33
CA HIS A 338 -8.48 -5.06 6.13
C HIS A 338 -7.46 -6.19 6.28
N LEU A 339 -6.23 -6.00 5.81
CA LEU A 339 -5.12 -6.94 6.04
C LEU A 339 -4.74 -6.99 7.52
N VAL A 340 -4.51 -5.82 8.12
CA VAL A 340 -4.13 -5.72 9.54
C VAL A 340 -5.17 -6.36 10.46
N ALA A 341 -6.47 -6.20 10.15
CA ALA A 341 -7.56 -6.83 10.88
C ALA A 341 -7.52 -8.37 10.82
N ALA A 342 -7.07 -8.92 9.69
CA ALA A 342 -7.02 -10.36 9.45
C ALA A 342 -5.76 -11.02 10.02
N PHE A 343 -4.61 -10.34 10.03
CA PHE A 343 -3.32 -10.91 10.45
C PHE A 343 -3.05 -10.84 11.97
N GLY A 344 -3.89 -10.16 12.73
CA GLY A 344 -3.83 -10.20 14.20
C GLY A 344 -2.48 -9.79 14.77
N GLU A 345 -1.82 -10.69 15.48
CA GLU A 345 -0.52 -10.46 16.15
C GLU A 345 0.65 -10.37 15.16
N ALA A 346 0.50 -10.87 13.94
CA ALA A 346 1.51 -10.75 12.89
C ALA A 346 1.51 -9.35 12.23
N ALA A 347 0.54 -8.49 12.56
CA ALA A 347 0.44 -7.13 12.07
C ALA A 347 0.69 -6.11 13.18
N PHE A 348 1.56 -5.13 12.90
CA PHE A 348 1.76 -4.01 13.82
C PHE A 348 0.58 -3.05 13.81
N GLY A 349 0.17 -2.58 12.64
CA GLY A 349 -0.91 -1.61 12.50
C GLY A 349 -1.01 -1.04 11.09
N ALA A 350 -2.05 -0.23 10.86
CA ALA A 350 -2.25 0.52 9.63
C ALA A 350 -1.61 1.91 9.72
N GLU A 351 -1.06 2.39 8.63
CA GLU A 351 -0.51 3.74 8.55
C GLU A 351 -1.58 4.76 8.17
N SER A 352 -1.63 5.87 8.89
CA SER A 352 -2.46 7.03 8.59
C SER A 352 -1.60 8.28 8.51
N HIS A 353 -1.95 9.17 7.61
CA HIS A 353 -1.33 10.49 7.51
C HIS A 353 -2.25 11.53 8.15
N GLY A 354 -2.52 11.47 9.39
CA GLY A 354 -3.25 12.33 10.34
C GLY A 354 -3.95 13.61 9.88
N GLY A 355 -3.79 14.08 8.65
CA GLY A 355 -4.30 15.36 8.20
C GLY A 355 -4.71 15.41 6.72
N HIS A 356 -5.74 16.24 6.45
CA HIS A 356 -6.28 16.53 5.11
C HIS A 356 -5.27 17.14 4.14
N ASP A 357 -4.29 17.87 4.67
CA ASP A 357 -3.46 18.75 3.83
C ASP A 357 -2.47 18.00 2.94
N ARG A 358 -2.14 16.74 3.26
CA ARG A 358 -1.19 15.92 2.45
C ARG A 358 -1.84 14.89 1.57
N HIS A 359 -3.02 14.39 1.96
CA HIS A 359 -3.78 13.39 1.20
C HIS A 359 -5.18 13.90 0.86
N PRO A 360 -5.28 15.09 0.23
CA PRO A 360 -6.57 15.73 -0.04
C PRO A 360 -7.45 14.87 -0.94
N ILE A 361 -6.85 14.08 -1.85
CA ILE A 361 -7.59 13.22 -2.77
C ILE A 361 -8.29 12.10 -1.99
N GLN A 362 -7.59 11.36 -1.14
CA GLN A 362 -8.19 10.28 -0.36
C GLN A 362 -9.31 10.79 0.57
N HIS A 363 -9.09 11.96 1.18
CA HIS A 363 -10.08 12.57 2.05
C HIS A 363 -11.32 13.10 1.31
N GLY A 364 -11.16 13.54 0.05
CA GLY A 364 -12.28 13.95 -0.79
C GLY A 364 -12.98 12.77 -1.48
N LEU A 365 -12.21 11.73 -1.83
CA LEU A 365 -12.69 10.59 -2.58
C LEU A 365 -13.54 9.63 -1.73
N TYR A 366 -13.13 9.37 -0.48
CA TYR A 366 -13.80 8.42 0.41
C TYR A 366 -14.54 9.16 1.53
N SER A 367 -15.85 8.98 1.61
CA SER A 367 -16.68 9.72 2.56
C SER A 367 -16.42 9.34 4.02
N GLU A 368 -16.28 8.04 4.34
CA GLU A 368 -16.23 7.57 5.73
C GLU A 368 -15.21 6.43 6.01
N CYS A 369 -14.84 5.62 5.03
CA CYS A 369 -14.23 4.31 5.30
C CYS A 369 -12.77 4.32 5.81
N ALA A 370 -12.10 5.45 5.84
CA ALA A 370 -10.65 5.49 6.12
C ALA A 370 -10.21 6.56 7.10
N LYS A 371 -11.13 7.22 7.76
CA LYS A 371 -10.76 8.25 8.73
C LYS A 371 -10.26 7.62 10.01
N ALA A 372 -9.05 7.99 10.43
CA ALA A 372 -8.63 7.68 11.78
C ALA A 372 -9.59 8.35 12.78
N MET A 373 -10.11 7.56 13.68
CA MET A 373 -11.07 8.01 14.68
C MET A 373 -10.38 8.75 15.83
N PRO A 374 -11.10 9.52 16.64
CA PRO A 374 -10.52 10.23 17.77
C PRO A 374 -9.83 9.35 18.83
N ASP A 375 -9.97 8.03 18.76
CA ASP A 375 -9.22 7.07 19.59
C ASP A 375 -7.88 6.64 18.98
N GLY A 376 -7.46 7.24 17.87
CA GLY A 376 -6.22 6.91 17.18
C GLY A 376 -6.25 5.55 16.49
N MET A 377 -7.43 5.03 16.18
CA MET A 377 -7.62 3.75 15.48
C MET A 377 -8.40 3.96 14.17
N VAL A 378 -8.22 3.08 13.22
CA VAL A 378 -9.13 2.96 12.08
C VAL A 378 -10.27 2.03 12.44
N HIS A 379 -11.49 2.49 12.21
CA HIS A 379 -12.69 1.68 12.40
C HIS A 379 -13.21 1.20 11.04
N LEU A 380 -13.08 -0.09 10.78
CA LEU A 380 -13.63 -0.72 9.58
C LEU A 380 -15.16 -0.77 9.70
N ASN A 381 -15.85 -0.34 8.65
CA ASN A 381 -17.28 -0.54 8.54
C ASN A 381 -17.60 -2.00 8.17
N GLU A 382 -18.88 -2.41 8.28
CA GLU A 382 -19.30 -3.76 7.91
C GLU A 382 -19.91 -3.83 6.50
N GLN A 383 -19.69 -2.81 5.67
CA GLN A 383 -20.12 -2.81 4.28
C GLN A 383 -19.34 -3.83 3.46
N SER A 384 -19.97 -4.37 2.43
CA SER A 384 -19.35 -5.35 1.54
C SER A 384 -18.19 -4.74 0.73
N GLY A 385 -17.22 -5.57 0.35
CA GLY A 385 -16.00 -5.11 -0.30
C GLY A 385 -15.06 -4.44 0.69
N PHE A 386 -14.39 -3.36 0.24
CA PHE A 386 -13.61 -2.49 1.12
C PHE A 386 -14.49 -1.44 1.84
N GLY A 387 -15.79 -1.43 1.57
CA GLY A 387 -16.71 -0.44 2.13
C GLY A 387 -16.53 0.96 1.53
N PHE A 388 -16.06 1.04 0.29
CA PHE A 388 -15.86 2.30 -0.40
C PHE A 388 -17.19 2.96 -0.78
N GLU A 389 -17.32 4.23 -0.44
CA GLU A 389 -18.32 5.14 -0.95
C GLU A 389 -17.60 6.25 -1.71
N ILE A 390 -17.62 6.18 -3.04
CA ILE A 390 -16.86 7.09 -3.90
C ILE A 390 -17.67 8.37 -4.16
N ASP A 391 -17.07 9.52 -3.87
CA ASP A 391 -17.62 10.82 -4.26
C ASP A 391 -17.22 11.14 -5.72
N PHE A 392 -18.10 10.78 -6.66
CA PHE A 392 -17.86 11.05 -8.09
C PHE A 392 -17.94 12.52 -8.48
N ASP A 393 -18.59 13.37 -7.69
CA ASP A 393 -18.59 14.82 -7.94
C ASP A 393 -17.21 15.39 -7.57
N TYR A 394 -16.60 14.88 -6.49
CA TYR A 394 -15.23 15.19 -6.18
C TYR A 394 -14.27 14.65 -7.25
N VAL A 395 -14.42 13.39 -7.69
CA VAL A 395 -13.60 12.82 -8.79
C VAL A 395 -13.59 13.74 -9.99
N LYS A 396 -14.77 14.18 -10.48
CA LYS A 396 -14.88 15.12 -11.61
C LYS A 396 -14.18 16.45 -11.36
N SER A 397 -14.23 16.96 -10.11
CA SER A 397 -13.65 18.27 -9.78
C SER A 397 -12.11 18.31 -9.82
N VAL A 398 -11.44 17.14 -9.68
CA VAL A 398 -9.98 17.01 -9.61
C VAL A 398 -9.38 16.11 -10.69
N SER A 399 -10.21 15.66 -11.65
CA SER A 399 -9.78 14.81 -12.77
C SER A 399 -8.81 15.55 -13.70
N LEU A 400 -7.86 14.79 -14.25
CA LEU A 400 -6.96 15.28 -15.30
C LEU A 400 -7.55 15.15 -16.72
N ASP A 401 -8.68 14.47 -16.88
CA ASP A 401 -9.34 14.21 -18.17
C ASP A 401 -10.39 15.27 -18.51
N ASN A 402 -10.40 16.42 -17.81
CA ASN A 402 -11.29 17.55 -18.08
C ASN A 402 -10.71 18.54 -19.09
#